data_a20f45a5586042c0475c82a33707b4a0
#
_entry.id   a20f45a5586042c0475c82a33707b4a0
#
_cell.length_a   1.000
_cell.length_b   1.000
_cell.length_c   1.000
_cell.angle_alpha   90.00
_cell.angle_beta   90.00
_cell.angle_gamma   90.00
#
_symmetry.space_group_name_H-M   'P 1'
#
loop_
_entity.id
_entity.type
_entity.pdbx_description
1 polymer ?
#
loop_
_entity_poly.entity_id
_entity_poly.type
_entity_poly.pdbx_seq_one_letter_code
_entity_poly.pdbx_strand_id
1 'polypeptide(L)'
;MLEAVALQAGYRTGVYTSPHLVHFQERCRVHGEIVGPADLLPHFEAVEKARTQGGDEVSLTYFEFTTLAILRLMSHSLLDVAILEVGLGGRLDATNVIDADCAIITSIDIDHVEFLGPDRESIGREKAGIMRTGRPAIVSDPMAPQSVVDHAREIGADLWRVGHDFNVGGDKQQWNWAGRGRRYAGLAYPALRGANQLVNAAGVLAAFEALRDKLPVTAQAVRNGMAMVDLPGRFQIVPGQPTLVLDVAHNPHSVAALTANLDAMGYYPVTHAVFGAMVDKDLGPMIGKIGPLVDRWYFTSLPTPRALSGAELQQKWNAVHMVAGGRKDVSSSVYPDPLVALQAAVEAADPADRIVVFGSFYTVGGVLVNGIPRLNAKHLGA
;
A
#
# COMPACT_ATOMS: atom_id res chain seq x y z
N MET A 1 -8.19 -2.86 5.66
CA MET A 1 -8.53 -3.13 7.07
C MET A 1 -9.78 -2.35 7.52
N LEU A 2 -9.84 -1.01 7.42
CA LEU A 2 -11.05 -0.24 7.77
C LEU A 2 -12.29 -0.80 7.08
N GLU A 3 -12.25 -0.93 5.75
CA GLU A 3 -13.35 -1.48 4.96
C GLU A 3 -13.77 -2.87 5.43
N ALA A 4 -12.79 -3.78 5.60
CA ALA A 4 -13.07 -5.15 6.01
C ALA A 4 -13.77 -5.22 7.38
N VAL A 5 -13.33 -4.42 8.35
CA VAL A 5 -13.98 -4.35 9.67
C VAL A 5 -15.37 -3.72 9.57
N ALA A 6 -15.53 -2.63 8.79
CA ALA A 6 -16.81 -1.97 8.59
C ALA A 6 -17.85 -2.88 7.94
N LEU A 7 -17.46 -3.63 6.89
CA LEU A 7 -18.32 -4.62 6.24
C LEU A 7 -18.76 -5.72 7.22
N GLN A 8 -17.83 -6.24 8.04
CA GLN A 8 -18.15 -7.24 9.07
C GLN A 8 -19.03 -6.68 10.19
N ALA A 9 -19.05 -5.38 10.38
CA ALA A 9 -19.98 -4.70 11.29
C ALA A 9 -21.35 -4.39 10.65
N GLY A 10 -21.54 -4.71 9.35
CA GLY A 10 -22.77 -4.51 8.61
C GLY A 10 -22.93 -3.13 7.97
N TYR A 11 -21.86 -2.33 7.92
CA TYR A 11 -21.90 -1.01 7.28
C TYR A 11 -21.75 -1.09 5.75
N ARG A 12 -22.46 -0.20 5.07
CA ARG A 12 -22.32 0.04 3.63
C ARG A 12 -21.12 0.95 3.40
N THR A 13 -20.10 0.42 2.75
CA THR A 13 -18.80 1.10 2.58
C THR A 13 -18.63 1.65 1.18
N GLY A 14 -17.99 2.83 1.07
CA GLY A 14 -17.36 3.33 -0.14
C GLY A 14 -15.86 3.47 0.10
N VAL A 15 -15.03 3.01 -0.83
CA VAL A 15 -13.57 3.10 -0.72
C VAL A 15 -12.97 3.68 -1.98
N TYR A 16 -12.16 4.72 -1.83
CA TYR A 16 -11.31 5.26 -2.89
C TYR A 16 -9.85 5.02 -2.55
N THR A 17 -9.14 4.33 -3.43
CA THR A 17 -7.71 4.00 -3.27
C THR A 17 -6.91 4.34 -4.53
N SER A 18 -5.60 4.58 -4.40
CA SER A 18 -4.70 4.82 -5.52
C SER A 18 -3.25 4.46 -5.19
N PRO A 19 -2.46 4.05 -6.20
CA PRO A 19 -2.85 3.69 -7.56
C PRO A 19 -3.53 2.31 -7.64
N HIS A 20 -4.01 1.92 -8.83
CA HIS A 20 -4.45 0.54 -9.12
C HIS A 20 -3.27 -0.36 -9.53
N LEU A 21 -3.46 -1.66 -9.47
CA LEU A 21 -2.47 -2.64 -9.95
C LEU A 21 -2.65 -2.94 -11.44
N VAL A 22 -3.84 -3.38 -11.84
CA VAL A 22 -4.14 -3.84 -13.20
C VAL A 22 -5.22 -2.97 -13.83
N HIS A 23 -6.38 -2.86 -13.17
CA HIS A 23 -7.56 -2.21 -13.71
C HIS A 23 -7.89 -0.91 -12.98
N PHE A 24 -8.23 0.13 -13.75
CA PHE A 24 -8.62 1.44 -13.20
C PHE A 24 -9.71 1.34 -12.12
N GLN A 25 -10.66 0.45 -12.29
CA GLN A 25 -11.82 0.25 -11.41
C GLN A 25 -11.44 -0.17 -9.99
N GLU A 26 -10.25 -0.76 -9.79
CA GLU A 26 -9.72 -1.10 -8.45
C GLU A 26 -9.66 0.12 -7.51
N ARG A 27 -9.64 1.34 -8.09
CA ARG A 27 -9.62 2.59 -7.33
C ARG A 27 -10.92 2.86 -6.58
N CYS A 28 -12.02 2.24 -6.98
CA CYS A 28 -13.32 2.48 -6.36
C CYS A 28 -14.03 1.17 -6.01
N ARG A 29 -14.35 1.00 -4.74
CA ARG A 29 -15.21 -0.07 -4.25
C ARG A 29 -16.42 0.51 -3.56
N VAL A 30 -17.57 -0.11 -3.78
CA VAL A 30 -18.83 0.20 -3.10
C VAL A 30 -19.37 -1.09 -2.53
N HIS A 31 -19.70 -1.09 -1.25
CA HIS A 31 -20.19 -2.27 -0.50
C HIS A 31 -19.25 -3.50 -0.59
N GLY A 32 -17.93 -3.24 -0.68
CA GLY A 32 -16.90 -4.27 -0.77
C GLY A 32 -16.59 -4.75 -2.19
N GLU A 33 -17.38 -4.35 -3.21
CA GLU A 33 -17.22 -4.77 -4.60
C GLU A 33 -16.58 -3.66 -5.45
N ILE A 34 -15.69 -4.07 -6.38
CA ILE A 34 -15.11 -3.14 -7.36
C ILE A 34 -16.22 -2.64 -8.29
N VAL A 35 -16.30 -1.32 -8.45
CA VAL A 35 -17.30 -0.67 -9.30
C VAL A 35 -17.04 -0.96 -10.77
N GLY A 36 -18.08 -1.35 -11.52
CA GLY A 36 -17.97 -1.61 -12.95
C GLY A 36 -17.74 -0.35 -13.80
N PRO A 37 -17.19 -0.49 -15.03
CA PRO A 37 -16.99 0.64 -15.93
C PRO A 37 -18.29 1.38 -16.27
N ALA A 38 -19.40 0.64 -16.41
CA ALA A 38 -20.72 1.21 -16.72
C ALA A 38 -21.25 2.13 -15.60
N ASP A 39 -20.91 1.81 -14.34
CA ASP A 39 -21.32 2.63 -13.19
C ASP A 39 -20.45 3.88 -13.03
N LEU A 40 -19.17 3.81 -13.45
CA LEU A 40 -18.24 4.94 -13.39
C LEU A 40 -18.48 5.96 -14.50
N LEU A 41 -18.82 5.53 -15.71
CA LEU A 41 -18.90 6.37 -16.90
C LEU A 41 -19.81 7.60 -16.74
N PRO A 42 -21.06 7.50 -16.19
CA PRO A 42 -21.92 8.67 -16.01
C PRO A 42 -21.34 9.73 -15.07
N HIS A 43 -20.45 9.33 -14.16
CA HIS A 43 -19.79 10.24 -13.24
C HIS A 43 -18.62 10.97 -13.91
N PHE A 44 -17.88 10.31 -14.79
CA PHE A 44 -16.87 10.94 -15.63
C PHE A 44 -17.51 11.96 -16.60
N GLU A 45 -18.59 11.59 -17.27
CA GLU A 45 -19.34 12.49 -18.16
C GLU A 45 -19.85 13.72 -17.41
N ALA A 46 -20.32 13.56 -16.17
CA ALA A 46 -20.80 14.66 -15.37
C ALA A 46 -19.68 15.62 -14.95
N VAL A 47 -18.49 15.12 -14.61
CA VAL A 47 -17.32 15.96 -14.31
C VAL A 47 -16.86 16.69 -15.57
N GLU A 48 -16.77 16.00 -16.71
CA GLU A 48 -16.41 16.61 -17.99
C GLU A 48 -17.39 17.73 -18.37
N LYS A 49 -18.68 17.49 -18.23
CA LYS A 49 -19.69 18.50 -18.46
C LYS A 49 -19.54 19.70 -17.53
N ALA A 50 -19.31 19.46 -16.23
CA ALA A 50 -19.18 20.53 -15.22
C ALA A 50 -17.96 21.43 -15.49
N ARG A 51 -16.81 20.86 -15.86
CA ARG A 51 -15.58 21.62 -16.12
C ARG A 51 -15.63 22.49 -17.37
N THR A 52 -16.56 22.21 -18.34
CA THR A 52 -16.69 22.90 -19.60
C THR A 52 -17.91 23.85 -19.68
N GLN A 53 -18.83 23.80 -18.73
CA GLN A 53 -20.10 24.57 -18.76
C GLN A 53 -19.99 26.05 -18.40
N GLY A 54 -18.90 26.52 -17.81
CA GLY A 54 -18.79 27.87 -17.23
C GLY A 54 -18.29 28.96 -18.17
N GLY A 55 -18.04 28.65 -19.43
CA GLY A 55 -17.42 29.56 -20.42
C GLY A 55 -15.90 29.44 -20.47
N ASP A 56 -15.22 29.44 -19.34
CA ASP A 56 -13.80 29.09 -19.23
C ASP A 56 -13.65 27.63 -18.80
N GLU A 57 -12.87 26.88 -19.56
CA GLU A 57 -12.60 25.46 -19.26
C GLU A 57 -11.73 25.34 -18.00
N VAL A 58 -12.21 24.60 -16.98
CA VAL A 58 -11.43 24.30 -15.76
C VAL A 58 -10.44 23.18 -16.08
N SER A 59 -9.14 23.47 -15.94
CA SER A 59 -8.09 22.45 -16.06
C SER A 59 -8.07 21.58 -14.83
N LEU A 60 -8.12 20.26 -15.03
CA LEU A 60 -8.01 19.24 -13.97
C LEU A 60 -6.88 18.26 -14.33
N THR A 61 -6.10 17.91 -13.34
CA THR A 61 -5.18 16.76 -13.46
C THR A 61 -5.97 15.46 -13.56
N TYR A 62 -5.33 14.40 -14.03
CA TYR A 62 -5.91 13.05 -14.04
C TYR A 62 -6.44 12.63 -12.67
N PHE A 63 -5.68 12.95 -11.60
CA PHE A 63 -6.07 12.59 -10.23
C PHE A 63 -7.27 13.39 -9.73
N GLU A 64 -7.30 14.70 -9.95
CA GLU A 64 -8.44 15.55 -9.59
C GLU A 64 -9.72 15.15 -10.31
N PHE A 65 -9.63 14.90 -11.62
CA PHE A 65 -10.75 14.43 -12.42
C PHE A 65 -11.31 13.10 -11.90
N THR A 66 -10.41 12.13 -11.63
CA THR A 66 -10.77 10.82 -11.08
C THR A 66 -11.40 10.95 -9.70
N THR A 67 -10.81 11.77 -8.83
CA THR A 67 -11.32 12.01 -7.48
C THR A 67 -12.74 12.57 -7.50
N LEU A 68 -13.00 13.59 -8.32
CA LEU A 68 -14.34 14.18 -8.46
C LEU A 68 -15.38 13.18 -8.96
N ALA A 69 -15.03 12.36 -9.96
CA ALA A 69 -15.93 11.33 -10.48
C ALA A 69 -16.27 10.28 -9.43
N ILE A 70 -15.27 9.79 -8.69
CA ILE A 70 -15.47 8.78 -7.62
C ILE A 70 -16.24 9.36 -6.43
N LEU A 71 -15.91 10.58 -5.98
CA LEU A 71 -16.68 11.25 -4.92
C LEU A 71 -18.14 11.47 -5.32
N ARG A 72 -18.38 11.84 -6.59
CA ARG A 72 -19.74 11.95 -7.11
C ARG A 72 -20.47 10.61 -7.12
N LEU A 73 -19.82 9.52 -7.54
CA LEU A 73 -20.39 8.17 -7.47
C LEU A 73 -20.74 7.83 -6.03
N MET A 74 -19.82 8.02 -5.08
CA MET A 74 -20.04 7.76 -3.66
C MET A 74 -21.21 8.57 -3.11
N SER A 75 -21.37 9.84 -3.52
CA SER A 75 -22.49 10.68 -3.07
C SER A 75 -23.87 10.22 -3.56
N HIS A 76 -23.90 9.40 -4.61
CA HIS A 76 -25.12 8.77 -5.13
C HIS A 76 -25.31 7.35 -4.62
N SER A 77 -24.33 6.81 -3.93
CA SER A 77 -24.40 5.49 -3.29
C SER A 77 -24.91 5.63 -1.84
N LEU A 78 -25.73 4.68 -1.41
CA LEU A 78 -26.23 4.67 -0.03
C LEU A 78 -25.14 4.17 0.92
N LEU A 79 -24.22 5.04 1.34
CA LEU A 79 -23.08 4.70 2.19
C LEU A 79 -23.33 5.10 3.65
N ASP A 80 -22.83 4.27 4.57
CA ASP A 80 -22.70 4.59 5.99
C ASP A 80 -21.32 5.16 6.32
N VAL A 81 -20.29 4.75 5.54
CA VAL A 81 -18.91 5.22 5.69
C VAL A 81 -18.20 5.30 4.35
N ALA A 82 -17.49 6.40 4.12
CA ALA A 82 -16.57 6.58 3.00
C ALA A 82 -15.13 6.58 3.53
N ILE A 83 -14.26 5.80 2.88
CA ILE A 83 -12.83 5.68 3.20
C ILE A 83 -12.06 6.21 1.99
N LEU A 84 -11.34 7.31 2.19
CA LEU A 84 -10.63 8.01 1.13
C LEU A 84 -9.12 7.93 1.37
N GLU A 85 -8.39 7.35 0.43
CA GLU A 85 -6.93 7.34 0.44
C GLU A 85 -6.40 8.61 -0.23
N VAL A 86 -5.52 9.32 0.46
CA VAL A 86 -4.79 10.47 -0.09
C VAL A 86 -3.83 10.00 -1.18
N GLY A 87 -3.84 10.67 -2.33
CA GLY A 87 -2.94 10.34 -3.43
C GLY A 87 -1.50 10.78 -3.16
N LEU A 88 -1.30 12.03 -2.71
CA LEU A 88 0.02 12.59 -2.44
C LEU A 88 -0.05 13.66 -1.34
N GLY A 89 0.84 13.55 -0.34
CA GLY A 89 0.92 14.53 0.75
C GLY A 89 -0.29 14.51 1.65
N GLY A 90 -1.20 15.44 1.49
CA GLY A 90 -2.47 15.54 2.20
C GLY A 90 -3.11 16.93 2.06
N ARG A 91 -2.44 17.98 2.49
CA ARG A 91 -2.99 19.35 2.56
C ARG A 91 -3.59 19.84 1.25
N LEU A 92 -2.92 19.60 0.13
CA LEU A 92 -3.32 20.02 -1.22
C LEU A 92 -3.85 18.86 -2.07
N ASP A 93 -4.06 17.69 -1.48
CA ASP A 93 -4.60 16.54 -2.20
C ASP A 93 -6.09 16.76 -2.53
N ALA A 94 -6.52 16.28 -3.70
CA ALA A 94 -7.89 16.44 -4.16
C ALA A 94 -8.91 15.78 -3.22
N THR A 95 -8.55 14.68 -2.53
CA THR A 95 -9.44 14.03 -1.55
C THR A 95 -9.70 14.90 -0.32
N ASN A 96 -8.81 15.85 -0.04
CA ASN A 96 -8.90 16.74 1.12
C ASN A 96 -9.99 17.84 0.96
N VAL A 97 -10.68 17.88 -0.15
CA VAL A 97 -11.90 18.70 -0.35
C VAL A 97 -13.02 18.24 0.59
N ILE A 98 -12.97 17.01 1.06
CA ILE A 98 -13.94 16.45 2.02
C ILE A 98 -13.46 16.69 3.46
N ASP A 99 -14.33 17.25 4.28
CA ASP A 99 -14.09 17.39 5.73
C ASP A 99 -14.31 16.06 6.44
N ALA A 100 -13.26 15.25 6.53
CA ALA A 100 -13.31 13.92 7.12
C ALA A 100 -13.69 13.95 8.61
N ASP A 101 -14.50 12.97 9.06
CA ASP A 101 -14.84 12.78 10.49
C ASP A 101 -13.66 12.26 11.31
N CYS A 102 -12.70 11.62 10.66
CA CYS A 102 -11.46 11.13 11.26
C CYS A 102 -10.35 11.13 10.21
N ALA A 103 -9.21 11.70 10.55
CA ALA A 103 -7.99 11.61 9.75
C ALA A 103 -7.09 10.51 10.27
N ILE A 104 -6.44 9.75 9.37
CA ILE A 104 -5.46 8.72 9.73
C ILE A 104 -4.17 9.01 8.99
N ILE A 105 -3.08 9.16 9.73
CA ILE A 105 -1.72 9.28 9.20
C ILE A 105 -0.97 8.01 9.61
N THR A 106 -0.51 7.27 8.63
CA THR A 106 0.32 6.07 8.81
C THR A 106 1.79 6.45 8.97
N SER A 107 2.73 5.54 8.74
CA SER A 107 4.15 5.85 8.80
C SER A 107 4.54 6.97 7.83
N ILE A 108 5.39 7.88 8.29
CA ILE A 108 5.94 8.99 7.51
C ILE A 108 7.40 8.69 7.22
N ASP A 109 7.78 8.71 5.94
CA ASP A 109 9.17 8.57 5.55
C ASP A 109 9.47 9.44 4.32
N ILE A 110 10.74 9.54 3.94
CA ILE A 110 11.21 10.37 2.83
C ILE A 110 10.78 9.71 1.52
N ASP A 111 9.86 10.35 0.84
CA ASP A 111 9.42 10.03 -0.54
C ASP A 111 8.85 11.29 -1.18
N HIS A 112 8.85 11.34 -2.50
CA HIS A 112 8.31 12.48 -3.27
C HIS A 112 8.87 13.85 -2.83
N VAL A 113 10.18 13.91 -2.60
CA VAL A 113 10.86 15.10 -2.05
C VAL A 113 10.65 16.37 -2.86
N GLU A 114 10.46 16.25 -4.17
CA GLU A 114 10.18 17.37 -5.08
C GLU A 114 8.87 18.09 -4.76
N PHE A 115 7.89 17.37 -4.17
CA PHE A 115 6.57 17.91 -3.86
C PHE A 115 6.34 18.14 -2.37
N LEU A 116 6.90 17.29 -1.51
CA LEU A 116 6.58 17.28 -0.08
C LEU A 116 7.70 17.84 0.80
N GLY A 117 8.89 18.06 0.22
CA GLY A 117 10.06 18.54 0.92
C GLY A 117 11.08 17.45 1.27
N PRO A 118 12.29 17.87 1.72
CA PRO A 118 13.46 17.01 1.80
C PRO A 118 13.52 16.13 3.07
N ASP A 119 12.67 16.37 4.05
CA ASP A 119 12.74 15.73 5.35
C ASP A 119 11.38 15.32 5.91
N ARG A 120 11.39 14.51 6.97
CA ARG A 120 10.17 14.00 7.60
C ARG A 120 9.29 15.09 8.23
N GLU A 121 9.86 16.22 8.64
CA GLU A 121 9.11 17.33 9.22
C GLU A 121 8.27 18.06 8.17
N SER A 122 8.85 18.35 7.01
CA SER A 122 8.13 18.95 5.87
C SER A 122 7.04 18.01 5.36
N ILE A 123 7.35 16.72 5.16
CA ILE A 123 6.39 15.70 4.73
C ILE A 123 5.27 15.53 5.77
N GLY A 124 5.61 15.52 7.05
CA GLY A 124 4.66 15.46 8.16
C GLY A 124 3.67 16.60 8.15
N ARG A 125 4.15 17.83 7.93
CA ARG A 125 3.30 19.03 7.81
C ARG A 125 2.29 18.93 6.67
N GLU A 126 2.73 18.48 5.49
CA GLU A 126 1.83 18.27 4.36
C GLU A 126 0.76 17.18 4.66
N LYS A 127 1.16 16.08 5.31
CA LYS A 127 0.23 15.03 5.70
C LYS A 127 -0.75 15.49 6.80
N ALA A 128 -0.29 16.28 7.76
CA ALA A 128 -1.12 16.81 8.83
C ALA A 128 -2.27 17.72 8.33
N GLY A 129 -2.14 18.29 7.13
CA GLY A 129 -3.17 19.14 6.52
C GLY A 129 -4.51 18.47 6.24
N ILE A 130 -4.65 17.15 6.45
CA ILE A 130 -5.94 16.44 6.38
C ILE A 130 -6.70 16.46 7.71
N MET A 131 -6.09 16.90 8.79
CA MET A 131 -6.73 17.01 10.10
C MET A 131 -7.78 18.12 10.12
N ARG A 132 -8.74 18.00 11.02
CA ARG A 132 -9.81 19.00 11.22
C ARG A 132 -9.98 19.34 12.70
N THR A 133 -10.31 20.59 12.98
CA THR A 133 -10.58 21.09 14.33
C THR A 133 -11.65 20.25 15.04
N GLY A 134 -11.35 19.82 16.27
CA GLY A 134 -12.26 19.04 17.11
C GLY A 134 -12.54 17.63 16.62
N ARG A 135 -11.87 17.16 15.55
CA ARG A 135 -12.06 15.79 15.01
C ARG A 135 -10.87 14.90 15.34
N PRO A 136 -11.08 13.59 15.47
CA PRO A 136 -10.02 12.63 15.71
C PRO A 136 -8.96 12.65 14.58
N ALA A 137 -7.70 12.67 14.98
CA ALA A 137 -6.53 12.55 14.11
C ALA A 137 -5.65 11.42 14.64
N ILE A 138 -5.69 10.27 13.97
CA ILE A 138 -4.97 9.06 14.35
C ILE A 138 -3.60 9.07 13.68
N VAL A 139 -2.54 8.98 14.46
CA VAL A 139 -1.15 8.94 13.97
C VAL A 139 -0.52 7.62 14.38
N SER A 140 -0.32 6.75 13.38
CA SER A 140 0.23 5.40 13.53
C SER A 140 1.74 5.35 13.25
N ASP A 141 2.44 6.49 13.33
CA ASP A 141 3.89 6.56 13.27
C ASP A 141 4.46 6.57 14.69
N PRO A 142 5.26 5.55 15.09
CA PRO A 142 5.87 5.52 16.42
C PRO A 142 6.84 6.68 16.69
N MET A 143 7.38 7.27 15.64
CA MET A 143 8.28 8.42 15.69
C MET A 143 7.70 9.60 14.90
N ALA A 144 6.44 9.92 15.15
CA ALA A 144 5.75 10.99 14.43
C ALA A 144 6.57 12.29 14.44
N PRO A 145 6.74 12.96 13.28
CA PRO A 145 7.38 14.27 13.21
C PRO A 145 6.72 15.28 14.15
N GLN A 146 7.52 16.19 14.71
CA GLN A 146 7.01 17.20 15.62
C GLN A 146 6.00 18.13 14.91
N SER A 147 6.20 18.41 13.63
CA SER A 147 5.29 19.19 12.79
C SER A 147 3.87 18.67 12.78
N VAL A 148 3.67 17.34 12.84
CA VAL A 148 2.34 16.70 12.92
C VAL A 148 1.67 17.01 14.27
N VAL A 149 2.43 16.92 15.36
CA VAL A 149 1.94 17.18 16.72
C VAL A 149 1.60 18.66 16.90
N ASP A 150 2.46 19.54 16.39
CA ASP A 150 2.27 20.98 16.50
C ASP A 150 1.07 21.43 15.67
N HIS A 151 0.91 20.91 14.45
CA HIS A 151 -0.26 21.23 13.62
C HIS A 151 -1.56 20.77 14.28
N ALA A 152 -1.61 19.57 14.83
CA ALA A 152 -2.79 19.08 15.54
C ALA A 152 -3.17 19.98 16.73
N ARG A 153 -2.16 20.46 17.48
CA ARG A 153 -2.36 21.39 18.59
C ARG A 153 -2.84 22.76 18.11
N GLU A 154 -2.23 23.29 17.05
CA GLU A 154 -2.57 24.59 16.47
C GLU A 154 -4.02 24.67 16.04
N ILE A 155 -4.53 23.64 15.35
CA ILE A 155 -5.91 23.60 14.87
C ILE A 155 -6.90 23.03 15.89
N GLY A 156 -6.44 22.52 17.04
CA GLY A 156 -7.29 21.90 18.06
C GLY A 156 -7.89 20.56 17.60
N ALA A 157 -7.18 19.73 16.86
CA ALA A 157 -7.61 18.37 16.54
C ALA A 157 -7.47 17.43 17.76
N ASP A 158 -8.34 16.42 17.87
CA ASP A 158 -8.21 15.36 18.88
C ASP A 158 -7.16 14.34 18.45
N LEU A 159 -5.90 14.60 18.81
CA LEU A 159 -4.75 13.83 18.39
C LEU A 159 -4.62 12.52 19.17
N TRP A 160 -4.56 11.39 18.45
CA TRP A 160 -4.33 10.03 18.97
C TRP A 160 -3.03 9.48 18.38
N ARG A 161 -2.04 9.19 19.22
CA ARG A 161 -0.73 8.69 18.77
C ARG A 161 -0.47 7.28 19.28
N VAL A 162 0.07 6.43 18.40
CA VAL A 162 0.62 5.14 18.81
C VAL A 162 1.77 5.36 19.80
N GLY A 163 1.86 4.53 20.84
CA GLY A 163 2.83 4.70 21.91
C GLY A 163 2.41 5.68 23.02
N HIS A 164 1.32 6.43 22.83
CA HIS A 164 0.79 7.40 23.80
C HIS A 164 -0.69 7.14 24.12
N ASP A 165 -1.55 7.26 23.13
CA ASP A 165 -3.01 7.17 23.27
C ASP A 165 -3.53 5.77 23.01
N PHE A 166 -2.82 5.03 22.18
CA PHE A 166 -3.07 3.61 21.92
C PHE A 166 -1.76 2.83 21.75
N ASN A 167 -1.79 1.55 22.12
CA ASN A 167 -0.61 0.71 22.14
C ASN A 167 -0.91 -0.68 21.60
N VAL A 168 0.11 -1.33 21.10
CA VAL A 168 0.10 -2.73 20.69
C VAL A 168 1.14 -3.52 21.46
N GLY A 169 0.83 -4.77 21.75
CA GLY A 169 1.74 -5.75 22.30
C GLY A 169 1.30 -7.13 21.86
N GLY A 170 2.18 -8.09 21.93
CA GLY A 170 1.84 -9.45 21.52
C GLY A 170 3.02 -10.40 21.53
N ASP A 171 2.76 -11.64 21.16
CA ASP A 171 3.74 -12.71 20.99
C ASP A 171 3.73 -13.22 19.54
N LYS A 172 4.26 -14.40 19.26
CA LYS A 172 4.28 -14.98 17.91
C LYS A 172 2.92 -15.44 17.38
N GLN A 173 1.89 -15.56 18.24
CA GLN A 173 0.60 -16.17 17.90
C GLN A 173 -0.53 -15.17 17.92
N GLN A 174 -0.50 -14.19 18.82
CA GLN A 174 -1.57 -13.25 19.06
C GLN A 174 -1.05 -11.88 19.46
N TRP A 175 -1.89 -10.86 19.24
CA TRP A 175 -1.59 -9.52 19.67
C TRP A 175 -2.71 -8.91 20.51
N ASN A 176 -2.37 -7.87 21.23
CA ASN A 176 -3.28 -7.12 22.08
C ASN A 176 -3.23 -5.65 21.67
N TRP A 177 -4.35 -4.97 21.82
CA TRP A 177 -4.47 -3.55 21.58
C TRP A 177 -5.13 -2.87 22.78
N ALA A 178 -4.64 -1.68 23.14
CA ALA A 178 -5.22 -0.85 24.18
C ALA A 178 -5.30 0.60 23.66
N GLY A 179 -6.48 1.20 23.69
CA GLY A 179 -6.74 2.60 23.42
C GLY A 179 -7.10 3.37 24.68
N ARG A 180 -7.70 4.54 24.53
CA ARG A 180 -8.09 5.41 25.64
C ARG A 180 -9.19 4.82 26.53
N GLY A 181 -10.13 4.05 25.96
CA GLY A 181 -11.26 3.47 26.70
C GLY A 181 -11.56 2.02 26.36
N ARG A 182 -10.93 1.45 25.34
CA ARG A 182 -11.15 0.07 24.91
C ARG A 182 -9.87 -0.75 24.91
N ARG A 183 -10.03 -2.05 25.08
CA ARG A 183 -8.95 -3.04 24.99
C ARG A 183 -9.41 -4.27 24.22
N TYR A 184 -8.55 -4.79 23.39
CA TYR A 184 -8.72 -6.07 22.72
C TYR A 184 -7.56 -6.98 23.09
N ALA A 185 -7.84 -8.16 23.61
CA ALA A 185 -6.86 -9.17 23.97
C ALA A 185 -7.02 -10.39 23.07
N GLY A 186 -5.90 -11.06 22.80
CA GLY A 186 -5.90 -12.31 22.06
C GLY A 186 -6.41 -12.19 20.63
N LEU A 187 -6.09 -11.12 19.94
CA LEU A 187 -6.41 -10.95 18.52
C LEU A 187 -5.45 -11.80 17.69
N ALA A 188 -5.98 -12.53 16.70
CA ALA A 188 -5.14 -13.10 15.66
C ALA A 188 -4.51 -11.98 14.82
N TYR A 189 -3.28 -12.19 14.34
CA TYR A 189 -2.64 -11.21 13.46
C TYR A 189 -3.48 -10.98 12.20
N PRO A 190 -3.50 -9.75 11.66
CA PRO A 190 -4.19 -9.46 10.40
C PRO A 190 -3.71 -10.39 9.28
N ALA A 191 -4.59 -10.71 8.34
CA ALA A 191 -4.21 -11.50 7.16
C ALA A 191 -3.11 -10.80 6.33
N LEU A 192 -3.08 -9.46 6.33
CA LEU A 192 -1.95 -8.68 5.80
C LEU A 192 -0.74 -8.82 6.73
N ARG A 193 0.35 -9.35 6.18
CA ARG A 193 1.55 -9.71 6.95
C ARG A 193 2.56 -8.56 7.02
N GLY A 194 3.38 -8.56 8.09
CA GLY A 194 4.47 -7.62 8.31
C GLY A 194 4.25 -6.69 9.51
N ALA A 195 5.36 -6.23 10.11
CA ALA A 195 5.33 -5.39 11.31
C ALA A 195 4.56 -4.08 11.10
N ASN A 196 4.71 -3.44 9.94
CA ASN A 196 3.98 -2.22 9.60
C ASN A 196 2.46 -2.45 9.56
N GLN A 197 2.02 -3.65 9.17
CA GLN A 197 0.59 -3.97 9.11
C GLN A 197 -0.05 -4.09 10.50
N LEU A 198 0.73 -4.49 11.50
CA LEU A 198 0.26 -4.48 12.88
C LEU A 198 0.02 -3.06 13.41
N VAL A 199 0.95 -2.14 13.11
CA VAL A 199 0.82 -0.73 13.48
C VAL A 199 -0.35 -0.08 12.72
N ASN A 200 -0.53 -0.41 11.44
CA ASN A 200 -1.69 0.02 10.66
C ASN A 200 -3.00 -0.52 11.24
N ALA A 201 -3.05 -1.80 11.63
CA ALA A 201 -4.21 -2.38 12.31
C ALA A 201 -4.53 -1.67 13.63
N ALA A 202 -3.49 -1.27 14.38
CA ALA A 202 -3.67 -0.50 15.61
C ALA A 202 -4.31 0.87 15.36
N GLY A 203 -3.90 1.57 14.30
CA GLY A 203 -4.52 2.83 13.88
C GLY A 203 -5.98 2.64 13.44
N VAL A 204 -6.30 1.54 12.77
CA VAL A 204 -7.68 1.19 12.42
C VAL A 204 -8.55 1.02 13.68
N LEU A 205 -8.05 0.31 14.71
CA LEU A 205 -8.79 0.15 15.96
C LEU A 205 -8.95 1.48 16.72
N ALA A 206 -7.93 2.34 16.69
CA ALA A 206 -8.00 3.67 17.27
C ALA A 206 -9.04 4.54 16.55
N ALA A 207 -9.14 4.47 15.22
CA ALA A 207 -10.16 5.18 14.46
C ALA A 207 -11.59 4.71 14.82
N PHE A 208 -11.81 3.40 14.92
CA PHE A 208 -13.12 2.87 15.35
C PHE A 208 -13.45 3.18 16.83
N GLU A 209 -12.43 3.26 17.69
CA GLU A 209 -12.67 3.72 19.05
C GLU A 209 -13.04 5.20 19.09
N ALA A 210 -12.32 6.06 18.38
CA ALA A 210 -12.57 7.49 18.31
C ALA A 210 -13.94 7.81 17.68
N LEU A 211 -14.38 6.99 16.73
CA LEU A 211 -15.67 7.12 16.04
C LEU A 211 -16.80 6.26 16.65
N ARG A 212 -16.61 5.68 17.84
CA ARG A 212 -17.52 4.69 18.41
C ARG A 212 -18.99 5.14 18.54
N ASP A 213 -19.22 6.45 18.70
CA ASP A 213 -20.56 7.00 18.83
C ASP A 213 -21.28 7.11 17.47
N LYS A 214 -20.52 7.14 16.35
CA LYS A 214 -21.02 7.19 14.98
C LYS A 214 -20.97 5.83 14.29
N LEU A 215 -19.87 5.08 14.51
CA LEU A 215 -19.57 3.80 13.88
C LEU A 215 -19.21 2.73 14.92
N PRO A 216 -20.15 2.31 15.78
CA PRO A 216 -19.88 1.25 16.76
C PRO A 216 -19.56 -0.08 16.07
N VAL A 217 -18.43 -0.71 16.46
CA VAL A 217 -18.03 -2.03 15.99
C VAL A 217 -17.93 -3.02 17.13
N THR A 218 -18.31 -4.26 16.88
CA THR A 218 -18.18 -5.36 17.85
C THR A 218 -16.77 -5.95 17.79
N ALA A 219 -16.34 -6.60 18.88
CA ALA A 219 -15.07 -7.33 18.88
C ALA A 219 -15.04 -8.47 17.85
N GLN A 220 -16.20 -9.06 17.53
CA GLN A 220 -16.30 -10.09 16.51
C GLN A 220 -16.10 -9.51 15.11
N ALA A 221 -16.70 -8.36 14.80
CA ALA A 221 -16.49 -7.67 13.52
C ALA A 221 -15.00 -7.29 13.32
N VAL A 222 -14.32 -6.86 14.39
CA VAL A 222 -12.87 -6.62 14.36
C VAL A 222 -12.10 -7.88 14.02
N ARG A 223 -12.36 -9.00 14.73
CA ARG A 223 -11.67 -10.28 14.48
C ARG A 223 -11.88 -10.77 13.05
N ASN A 224 -13.12 -10.77 12.60
CA ASN A 224 -13.48 -11.22 11.24
C ASN A 224 -12.83 -10.32 10.18
N GLY A 225 -12.97 -9.00 10.31
CA GLY A 225 -12.42 -8.05 9.35
C GLY A 225 -10.90 -8.13 9.24
N MET A 226 -10.19 -8.28 10.36
CA MET A 226 -8.73 -8.45 10.35
C MET A 226 -8.30 -9.79 9.73
N ALA A 227 -9.07 -10.85 9.92
CA ALA A 227 -8.79 -12.17 9.34
C ALA A 227 -9.13 -12.25 7.83
N MET A 228 -10.11 -11.47 7.36
CA MET A 228 -10.60 -11.50 5.98
C MET A 228 -10.02 -10.40 5.09
N VAL A 229 -9.20 -9.50 5.64
CA VAL A 229 -8.61 -8.43 4.83
C VAL A 229 -7.70 -9.01 3.76
N ASP A 230 -7.97 -8.64 2.52
CA ASP A 230 -7.13 -8.96 1.36
C ASP A 230 -6.73 -7.65 0.66
N LEU A 231 -5.47 -7.58 0.26
CA LEU A 231 -4.93 -6.46 -0.50
C LEU A 231 -3.79 -6.96 -1.40
N PRO A 232 -4.06 -7.17 -2.68
CA PRO A 232 -3.05 -7.66 -3.61
C PRO A 232 -1.77 -6.80 -3.63
N GLY A 233 -0.63 -7.46 -3.74
CA GLY A 233 0.67 -6.79 -3.83
C GLY A 233 1.17 -6.15 -2.53
N ARG A 234 0.67 -6.55 -1.37
CA ARG A 234 1.18 -6.15 -0.05
C ARG A 234 1.67 -7.36 0.73
N PHE A 235 2.92 -7.76 0.46
CA PHE A 235 3.51 -9.01 0.95
C PHE A 235 2.57 -10.20 0.77
N GLN A 236 1.96 -10.25 -0.42
CA GLN A 236 1.01 -11.28 -0.79
C GLN A 236 1.76 -12.57 -1.08
N ILE A 237 1.51 -13.61 -0.28
CA ILE A 237 2.03 -14.94 -0.53
C ILE A 237 1.03 -15.70 -1.37
N VAL A 238 1.40 -16.01 -2.60
CA VAL A 238 0.60 -16.84 -3.51
C VAL A 238 0.91 -18.31 -3.20
N PRO A 239 -0.11 -19.10 -2.86
CA PRO A 239 0.08 -20.53 -2.61
C PRO A 239 0.61 -21.27 -3.86
N GLY A 240 1.61 -22.12 -3.66
CA GLY A 240 2.22 -22.90 -4.74
C GLY A 240 3.66 -23.29 -4.44
N GLN A 241 4.30 -23.96 -5.38
CA GLN A 241 5.72 -24.34 -5.36
C GLN A 241 6.34 -24.01 -6.72
N PRO A 242 7.34 -23.12 -6.79
CA PRO A 242 7.98 -22.39 -5.67
C PRO A 242 7.06 -21.39 -4.98
N THR A 243 7.45 -20.91 -3.78
CA THR A 243 6.72 -19.87 -3.07
C THR A 243 6.84 -18.55 -3.81
N LEU A 244 5.71 -17.92 -4.18
CA LEU A 244 5.70 -16.60 -4.82
C LEU A 244 5.24 -15.52 -3.83
N VAL A 245 6.02 -14.45 -3.73
CA VAL A 245 5.71 -13.26 -2.94
C VAL A 245 5.56 -12.06 -3.87
N LEU A 246 4.44 -11.34 -3.77
CA LEU A 246 4.17 -10.12 -4.52
C LEU A 246 4.14 -8.93 -3.56
N ASP A 247 4.96 -7.90 -3.83
CA ASP A 247 5.00 -6.68 -3.02
C ASP A 247 5.30 -5.46 -3.88
N VAL A 248 4.53 -4.40 -3.75
CA VAL A 248 4.74 -3.14 -4.50
C VAL A 248 5.80 -2.23 -3.86
N ALA A 249 6.64 -2.72 -2.97
CA ALA A 249 7.75 -1.97 -2.38
C ALA A 249 8.62 -1.32 -3.46
N HIS A 250 8.81 0.01 -3.40
CA HIS A 250 9.43 0.81 -4.46
C HIS A 250 10.29 1.98 -3.96
N ASN A 251 10.53 2.05 -2.66
CA ASN A 251 11.44 3.00 -2.03
C ASN A 251 12.26 2.30 -0.92
N PRO A 252 13.35 2.92 -0.41
CA PRO A 252 14.23 2.28 0.56
C PRO A 252 13.53 1.82 1.85
N HIS A 253 12.50 2.54 2.32
CA HIS A 253 11.74 2.17 3.50
C HIS A 253 10.87 0.92 3.27
N SER A 254 10.08 0.92 2.21
CA SER A 254 9.21 -0.22 1.88
C SER A 254 10.02 -1.48 1.53
N VAL A 255 11.18 -1.33 0.85
CA VAL A 255 12.08 -2.45 0.59
C VAL A 255 12.73 -2.98 1.87
N ALA A 256 13.03 -2.12 2.85
CA ALA A 256 13.50 -2.59 4.16
C ALA A 256 12.43 -3.44 4.88
N ALA A 257 11.17 -3.01 4.83
CA ALA A 257 10.05 -3.79 5.38
C ALA A 257 9.86 -5.13 4.63
N LEU A 258 9.92 -5.10 3.28
CA LEU A 258 9.89 -6.32 2.46
C LEU A 258 11.02 -7.28 2.84
N THR A 259 12.26 -6.76 2.96
CA THR A 259 13.43 -7.56 3.33
C THR A 259 13.25 -8.25 4.69
N ALA A 260 12.79 -7.49 5.71
CA ALA A 260 12.52 -8.04 7.03
C ALA A 260 11.42 -9.12 7.01
N ASN A 261 10.38 -8.92 6.21
CA ASN A 261 9.31 -9.90 6.05
C ASN A 261 9.79 -11.17 5.32
N LEU A 262 10.64 -11.04 4.29
CA LEU A 262 11.24 -12.17 3.58
C LEU A 262 12.17 -12.98 4.49
N ASP A 263 12.97 -12.30 5.33
CA ASP A 263 13.85 -12.93 6.30
C ASP A 263 13.05 -13.71 7.37
N ALA A 264 11.96 -13.14 7.83
CA ALA A 264 11.04 -13.78 8.79
C ALA A 264 10.31 -15.03 8.25
N MET A 265 10.28 -15.24 6.92
CA MET A 265 9.75 -16.48 6.32
C MET A 265 10.62 -17.70 6.57
N GLY A 266 11.87 -17.50 7.02
CA GLY A 266 12.85 -18.57 7.22
C GLY A 266 13.72 -18.85 6.00
N TYR A 267 14.38 -20.00 6.01
CA TYR A 267 15.35 -20.37 4.98
C TYR A 267 14.71 -20.86 3.69
N TYR A 268 15.21 -20.35 2.56
CA TYR A 268 14.94 -20.81 1.21
C TYR A 268 16.28 -21.05 0.50
N PRO A 269 16.44 -22.18 -0.24
CA PRO A 269 17.71 -22.50 -0.92
C PRO A 269 18.14 -21.40 -1.89
N VAL A 270 17.22 -20.92 -2.74
CA VAL A 270 17.44 -19.85 -3.71
C VAL A 270 16.30 -18.85 -3.65
N THR A 271 16.62 -17.56 -3.68
CA THR A 271 15.66 -16.48 -3.84
C THR A 271 15.82 -15.82 -5.20
N HIS A 272 14.76 -15.88 -6.01
CA HIS A 272 14.65 -15.24 -7.32
C HIS A 272 13.93 -13.90 -7.16
N ALA A 273 14.48 -12.81 -7.71
CA ALA A 273 13.88 -11.47 -7.64
C ALA A 273 13.50 -10.95 -9.03
N VAL A 274 12.22 -10.81 -9.30
CA VAL A 274 11.71 -10.08 -10.47
C VAL A 274 11.57 -8.62 -10.07
N PHE A 275 12.35 -7.73 -10.72
CA PHE A 275 12.49 -6.34 -10.32
C PHE A 275 12.33 -5.37 -11.49
N GLY A 276 11.39 -4.43 -11.35
CA GLY A 276 11.17 -3.32 -12.27
C GLY A 276 10.93 -2.03 -11.48
N ALA A 277 11.54 -0.90 -11.88
CA ALA A 277 11.47 0.33 -11.10
C ALA A 277 11.36 1.59 -11.96
N MET A 278 10.84 2.67 -11.36
CA MET A 278 10.77 3.99 -11.96
C MET A 278 12.12 4.70 -11.90
N VAL A 279 12.34 5.65 -12.84
CA VAL A 279 13.59 6.41 -12.99
C VAL A 279 13.90 7.30 -11.80
N ASP A 280 12.86 7.79 -11.12
CA ASP A 280 12.94 8.70 -9.97
C ASP A 280 13.30 8.01 -8.63
N LYS A 281 13.43 6.68 -8.61
CA LYS A 281 13.66 5.93 -7.37
C LYS A 281 15.14 5.76 -7.05
N ASP A 282 15.45 5.84 -5.74
CA ASP A 282 16.81 5.64 -5.23
C ASP A 282 17.11 4.12 -5.14
N LEU A 283 17.66 3.58 -6.23
CA LEU A 283 17.92 2.15 -6.38
C LEU A 283 19.06 1.63 -5.52
N GLY A 284 20.07 2.45 -5.24
CA GLY A 284 21.25 2.03 -4.48
C GLY A 284 20.89 1.45 -3.11
N PRO A 285 20.22 2.21 -2.24
CA PRO A 285 19.76 1.71 -0.95
C PRO A 285 18.75 0.57 -1.04
N MET A 286 17.86 0.56 -2.05
CA MET A 286 16.90 -0.53 -2.26
C MET A 286 17.62 -1.85 -2.54
N ILE A 287 18.52 -1.87 -3.53
CA ILE A 287 19.31 -3.04 -3.91
C ILE A 287 20.22 -3.48 -2.76
N GLY A 288 20.86 -2.53 -2.08
CA GLY A 288 21.74 -2.82 -0.94
C GLY A 288 21.03 -3.52 0.22
N LYS A 289 19.75 -3.17 0.47
CA LYS A 289 18.96 -3.78 1.55
C LYS A 289 18.53 -5.21 1.24
N ILE A 290 17.96 -5.46 0.08
CA ILE A 290 17.40 -6.77 -0.28
C ILE A 290 18.45 -7.71 -0.90
N GLY A 291 19.51 -7.16 -1.48
CA GLY A 291 20.55 -7.91 -2.19
C GLY A 291 21.13 -9.10 -1.43
N PRO A 292 21.40 -9.00 -0.11
CA PRO A 292 21.89 -10.15 0.67
C PRO A 292 20.98 -11.38 0.66
N LEU A 293 19.67 -11.21 0.42
CA LEU A 293 18.67 -12.28 0.36
C LEU A 293 18.45 -12.84 -1.05
N VAL A 294 18.95 -12.16 -2.09
CA VAL A 294 18.65 -12.51 -3.49
C VAL A 294 19.82 -13.21 -4.16
N ASP A 295 19.55 -14.35 -4.79
CA ASP A 295 20.53 -15.17 -5.52
C ASP A 295 20.45 -14.97 -7.03
N ARG A 296 19.23 -14.71 -7.56
CA ARG A 296 19.00 -14.54 -9.00
C ARG A 296 18.11 -13.34 -9.27
N TRP A 297 18.56 -12.42 -10.12
CA TRP A 297 17.85 -11.20 -10.50
C TRP A 297 17.29 -11.30 -11.92
N TYR A 298 16.02 -10.92 -12.06
CA TYR A 298 15.26 -10.86 -13.31
C TYR A 298 14.81 -9.42 -13.49
N PHE A 299 15.63 -8.60 -14.13
CA PHE A 299 15.34 -7.18 -14.37
C PHE A 299 14.37 -7.05 -15.52
N THR A 300 13.32 -6.25 -15.35
CA THR A 300 12.26 -6.11 -16.34
C THR A 300 12.00 -4.66 -16.70
N SER A 301 11.68 -4.41 -17.99
CA SER A 301 11.13 -3.14 -18.44
C SER A 301 9.64 -3.04 -18.05
N LEU A 302 9.13 -1.81 -17.93
CA LEU A 302 7.72 -1.55 -17.57
C LEU A 302 7.04 -0.72 -18.65
N PRO A 303 5.71 -0.85 -18.87
CA PRO A 303 4.98 -0.19 -19.95
C PRO A 303 4.68 1.29 -19.64
N THR A 304 5.71 2.05 -19.27
CA THR A 304 5.61 3.48 -19.00
C THR A 304 6.93 4.20 -19.31
N PRO A 305 6.90 5.39 -19.92
CA PRO A 305 8.12 6.17 -20.22
C PRO A 305 8.87 6.65 -18.96
N ARG A 306 8.24 6.55 -17.78
CA ARG A 306 8.85 6.91 -16.50
C ARG A 306 9.65 5.77 -15.87
N ALA A 307 9.69 4.60 -16.47
CA ALA A 307 10.43 3.45 -15.96
C ALA A 307 11.83 3.37 -16.55
N LEU A 308 12.74 2.76 -15.80
CA LEU A 308 14.01 2.28 -16.34
C LEU A 308 13.76 1.01 -17.16
N SER A 309 14.52 0.86 -18.22
CA SER A 309 14.57 -0.42 -18.92
C SER A 309 15.26 -1.50 -18.07
N GLY A 310 14.97 -2.76 -18.33
CA GLY A 310 15.65 -3.87 -17.65
C GLY A 310 17.17 -3.82 -17.78
N ALA A 311 17.70 -3.35 -18.93
CA ALA A 311 19.14 -3.19 -19.15
C ALA A 311 19.75 -2.08 -18.27
N GLU A 312 19.08 -0.93 -18.13
CA GLU A 312 19.52 0.15 -17.25
C GLU A 312 19.47 -0.28 -15.77
N LEU A 313 18.43 -1.04 -15.37
CA LEU A 313 18.36 -1.62 -14.02
C LEU A 313 19.51 -2.56 -13.74
N GLN A 314 19.84 -3.45 -14.68
CA GLN A 314 20.99 -4.36 -14.56
C GLN A 314 22.30 -3.60 -14.46
N GLN A 315 22.49 -2.55 -15.26
CA GLN A 315 23.68 -1.71 -15.21
C GLN A 315 23.85 -1.03 -13.85
N LYS A 316 22.76 -0.45 -13.29
CA LYS A 316 22.78 0.17 -11.97
C LYS A 316 23.02 -0.86 -10.86
N TRP A 317 22.42 -2.03 -10.97
CA TRP A 317 22.66 -3.15 -10.05
C TRP A 317 24.12 -3.59 -10.06
N ASN A 318 24.72 -3.78 -11.24
CA ASN A 318 26.14 -4.12 -11.37
C ASN A 318 27.04 -3.12 -10.64
N ALA A 319 26.76 -1.81 -10.79
CA ALA A 319 27.54 -0.76 -10.12
C ALA A 319 27.45 -0.89 -8.58
N VAL A 320 26.27 -1.11 -8.02
CA VAL A 320 26.06 -1.29 -6.57
C VAL A 320 26.71 -2.60 -6.09
N HIS A 321 26.52 -3.69 -6.83
CA HIS A 321 27.02 -5.02 -6.48
C HIS A 321 28.54 -5.07 -6.43
N MET A 322 29.23 -4.47 -7.40
CA MET A 322 30.70 -4.39 -7.42
C MET A 322 31.28 -3.58 -6.27
N VAL A 323 30.65 -2.44 -5.92
CA VAL A 323 31.11 -1.58 -4.81
C VAL A 323 30.94 -2.25 -3.46
N ALA A 324 29.86 -3.01 -3.28
CA ALA A 324 29.57 -3.72 -2.04
C ALA A 324 30.39 -5.00 -1.82
N GLY A 325 31.32 -5.36 -2.73
CA GLY A 325 32.07 -6.63 -2.66
C GLY A 325 31.13 -7.84 -2.83
N GLY A 326 30.13 -7.72 -3.73
CA GLY A 326 29.01 -8.63 -3.84
C GLY A 326 29.37 -10.11 -4.00
N ARG A 327 28.46 -10.97 -3.60
CA ARG A 327 28.58 -12.44 -3.73
C ARG A 327 28.83 -12.84 -5.19
N LYS A 328 29.81 -13.71 -5.44
CA LYS A 328 30.22 -14.14 -6.79
C LYS A 328 29.22 -15.11 -7.45
N ASP A 329 28.33 -15.70 -6.66
CA ASP A 329 27.34 -16.70 -7.06
C ASP A 329 25.98 -16.11 -7.46
N VAL A 330 25.84 -14.78 -7.45
CA VAL A 330 24.62 -14.08 -7.85
C VAL A 330 24.58 -13.87 -9.37
N SER A 331 23.47 -14.21 -9.99
CA SER A 331 23.24 -14.03 -11.43
C SER A 331 22.17 -12.98 -11.73
N SER A 332 22.22 -12.39 -12.92
CA SER A 332 21.23 -11.42 -13.39
C SER A 332 20.91 -11.58 -14.86
N SER A 333 19.64 -11.37 -15.22
CA SER A 333 19.15 -11.42 -16.60
C SER A 333 18.14 -10.31 -16.85
N VAL A 334 17.91 -9.95 -18.11
CA VAL A 334 17.02 -8.84 -18.54
C VAL A 334 15.87 -9.38 -19.37
N TYR A 335 14.68 -8.85 -19.13
CA TYR A 335 13.44 -9.27 -19.77
C TYR A 335 12.61 -8.07 -20.25
N PRO A 336 11.78 -8.25 -21.32
CA PRO A 336 11.02 -7.15 -21.91
C PRO A 336 9.86 -6.68 -21.03
N ASP A 337 9.27 -7.57 -20.25
CA ASP A 337 8.12 -7.28 -19.39
C ASP A 337 8.09 -8.19 -18.13
N PRO A 338 7.30 -7.82 -17.10
CA PRO A 338 7.24 -8.56 -15.83
C PRO A 338 6.73 -10.00 -15.96
N LEU A 339 5.80 -10.27 -16.88
CA LEU A 339 5.24 -11.61 -17.03
C LEU A 339 6.29 -12.59 -17.60
N VAL A 340 7.03 -12.17 -18.61
CA VAL A 340 8.15 -12.96 -19.18
C VAL A 340 9.25 -13.15 -18.15
N ALA A 341 9.57 -12.14 -17.36
CA ALA A 341 10.53 -12.24 -16.26
C ALA A 341 10.10 -13.26 -15.20
N LEU A 342 8.80 -13.22 -14.80
CA LEU A 342 8.26 -14.19 -13.86
C LEU A 342 8.28 -15.61 -14.43
N GLN A 343 7.89 -15.81 -15.69
CA GLN A 343 7.94 -17.12 -16.34
C GLN A 343 9.36 -17.70 -16.32
N ALA A 344 10.37 -16.91 -16.68
CA ALA A 344 11.77 -17.33 -16.63
C ALA A 344 12.23 -17.66 -15.19
N ALA A 345 11.78 -16.90 -14.20
CA ALA A 345 12.06 -17.19 -12.78
C ALA A 345 11.43 -18.51 -12.33
N VAL A 346 10.18 -18.78 -12.72
CA VAL A 346 9.46 -20.05 -12.41
C VAL A 346 10.13 -21.24 -13.10
N GLU A 347 10.57 -21.10 -14.35
CA GLU A 347 11.29 -22.15 -15.07
C GLU A 347 12.66 -22.51 -14.44
N ALA A 348 13.33 -21.50 -13.87
CA ALA A 348 14.64 -21.66 -13.23
C ALA A 348 14.58 -22.09 -11.76
N ALA A 349 13.42 -21.94 -11.11
CA ALA A 349 13.27 -22.24 -9.70
C ALA A 349 12.98 -23.71 -9.42
N ASP A 350 13.49 -24.19 -8.30
CA ASP A 350 13.10 -25.47 -7.71
C ASP A 350 11.88 -25.30 -6.79
N PRO A 351 11.12 -26.39 -6.50
CA PRO A 351 9.92 -26.29 -5.65
C PRO A 351 10.15 -25.69 -4.25
N ALA A 352 11.35 -25.82 -3.71
CA ALA A 352 11.73 -25.29 -2.40
C ALA A 352 12.18 -23.83 -2.42
N ASP A 353 12.35 -23.25 -3.61
CA ASP A 353 12.82 -21.89 -3.79
C ASP A 353 11.74 -20.85 -3.51
N ARG A 354 12.13 -19.59 -3.46
CA ARG A 354 11.25 -18.44 -3.33
C ARG A 354 11.44 -17.48 -4.50
N ILE A 355 10.33 -16.99 -5.05
CA ILE A 355 10.30 -15.91 -6.03
C ILE A 355 9.69 -14.69 -5.37
N VAL A 356 10.34 -13.53 -5.48
CA VAL A 356 9.79 -12.24 -5.05
C VAL A 356 9.65 -11.31 -6.25
N VAL A 357 8.46 -10.72 -6.42
CA VAL A 357 8.16 -9.72 -7.45
C VAL A 357 7.95 -8.38 -6.76
N PHE A 358 8.78 -7.37 -7.09
CA PHE A 358 8.70 -6.07 -6.43
C PHE A 358 9.29 -4.93 -7.27
N GLY A 359 9.26 -3.70 -6.71
CA GLY A 359 9.89 -2.49 -7.21
C GLY A 359 8.94 -1.46 -7.82
N SER A 360 7.71 -1.85 -8.15
CA SER A 360 6.68 -0.93 -8.66
C SER A 360 5.30 -1.59 -8.67
N PHE A 361 4.24 -0.78 -8.63
CA PHE A 361 2.88 -1.24 -8.95
C PHE A 361 2.81 -1.83 -10.36
N TYR A 362 3.53 -1.28 -11.34
CA TYR A 362 3.58 -1.82 -12.70
C TYR A 362 4.27 -3.19 -12.77
N THR A 363 5.26 -3.44 -11.91
CA THR A 363 5.93 -4.75 -11.86
C THR A 363 4.97 -5.82 -11.36
N VAL A 364 4.29 -5.54 -10.24
CA VAL A 364 3.31 -6.47 -9.66
C VAL A 364 2.06 -6.58 -10.53
N GLY A 365 1.53 -5.46 -11.02
CA GLY A 365 0.39 -5.44 -11.93
C GLY A 365 0.65 -6.21 -13.23
N GLY A 366 1.86 -6.10 -13.78
CA GLY A 366 2.26 -6.82 -14.99
C GLY A 366 2.23 -8.33 -14.84
N VAL A 367 2.54 -8.87 -13.64
CA VAL A 367 2.43 -10.32 -13.39
C VAL A 367 0.99 -10.75 -13.03
N LEU A 368 0.14 -9.80 -12.64
CA LEU A 368 -1.26 -10.05 -12.28
C LEU A 368 -2.26 -9.82 -13.43
N VAL A 369 -1.80 -9.38 -14.61
CA VAL A 369 -2.67 -9.00 -15.74
C VAL A 369 -3.63 -10.11 -16.17
N ASN A 370 -3.24 -11.38 -15.99
CA ASN A 370 -4.05 -12.56 -16.27
C ASN A 370 -4.61 -13.23 -14.99
N GLY A 371 -4.70 -12.48 -13.89
CA GLY A 371 -5.08 -12.98 -12.57
C GLY A 371 -3.89 -13.48 -11.75
N ILE A 372 -4.17 -14.04 -10.58
CA ILE A 372 -3.13 -14.56 -9.68
C ILE A 372 -2.45 -15.78 -10.31
N PRO A 373 -1.10 -15.77 -10.48
CA PRO A 373 -0.36 -16.89 -11.05
C PRO A 373 -0.58 -18.18 -10.23
N ARG A 374 -0.80 -19.31 -10.91
CA ARG A 374 -0.85 -20.62 -10.27
C ARG A 374 0.48 -21.32 -10.49
N LEU A 375 1.24 -21.52 -9.43
CA LEU A 375 2.52 -22.21 -9.48
C LEU A 375 2.33 -23.66 -9.00
N ASN A 376 2.55 -24.61 -9.89
CA ASN A 376 2.53 -26.02 -9.59
C ASN A 376 3.97 -26.56 -9.61
N ALA A 377 4.31 -27.42 -8.65
CA ALA A 377 5.60 -28.08 -8.63
C ALA A 377 5.79 -28.86 -9.95
N LYS A 378 6.98 -28.72 -10.57
CA LYS A 378 7.35 -29.39 -11.83
C LYS A 378 7.15 -30.93 -11.78
N HIS A 379 7.03 -31.52 -10.59
CA HIS A 379 6.91 -32.96 -10.38
C HIS A 379 5.49 -33.44 -10.07
N LEU A 380 4.48 -32.54 -10.05
CA LEU A 380 3.07 -32.88 -9.81
C LEU A 380 2.22 -32.78 -11.08
N GLY A 381 2.82 -32.66 -12.24
CA GLY A 381 2.18 -32.63 -13.53
C GLY A 381 2.40 -33.94 -14.28
N ALA A 382 1.49 -34.87 -14.15
CA ALA A 382 1.23 -35.93 -15.11
C ALA A 382 -0.26 -36.31 -15.03
#